data_46900d61183fece71d0af8f9330a7f0a
#
_entry.id   46900d61183fece71d0af8f9330a7f0a
#
_cell.length_a   1.000
_cell.length_b   1.000
_cell.length_c   1.000
_cell.angle_alpha   90.00
_cell.angle_beta   90.00
_cell.angle_gamma   90.00
#
_symmetry.space_group_name_H-M   'P 1'
#
loop_
_entity.id
_entity.type
_entity.pdbx_description
1 polymer ?
#
loop_
_entity_poly.entity_id
_entity_poly.type
_entity_poly.pdbx_seq_one_letter_code
_entity_poly.pdbx_strand_id
1 'polypeptide(L)'
;MNIHEYQAKELLKQFGAPVSNGVVIFSLDEIKEKISKLKSKELVLKAQIHAGGRGKAGGVKLIKKIEDLENEAKKMMGKVLVTHQTGPEGKEVKRLYIEEASEILKEFYLSCLIDRETSKIAFISSTEGGVDIERVASETPSKIKTTRVELKDKGPNNKEINEIISIFKFNDHQKIVAAKLIAAMYKIIFEKDA
;
A
#
# COMPACT_ATOMS: atom_id res chain seq x y z
N MET A 1 -4.13 -9.78 -10.42
CA MET A 1 -3.46 -10.62 -9.39
C MET A 1 -4.04 -10.30 -8.03
N ASN A 2 -4.33 -11.31 -7.21
CA ASN A 2 -4.86 -11.09 -5.86
C ASN A 2 -3.79 -11.45 -4.82
N ILE A 3 -3.03 -10.45 -4.35
CA ILE A 3 -1.91 -10.60 -3.41
C ILE A 3 -2.17 -9.82 -2.13
N HIS A 4 -1.49 -10.22 -1.04
CA HIS A 4 -1.52 -9.48 0.22
C HIS A 4 -0.58 -8.27 0.20
N GLU A 5 -0.79 -7.33 1.12
CA GLU A 5 0.03 -6.12 1.24
C GLU A 5 1.53 -6.42 1.36
N TYR A 6 1.93 -7.42 2.16
CA TYR A 6 3.34 -7.77 2.32
C TYR A 6 3.97 -8.25 0.99
N GLN A 7 3.22 -9.00 0.17
CA GLN A 7 3.67 -9.47 -1.14
C GLN A 7 3.80 -8.30 -2.13
N ALA A 8 2.84 -7.37 -2.11
CA ALA A 8 2.91 -6.16 -2.92
C ALA A 8 4.13 -5.31 -2.55
N LYS A 9 4.43 -5.17 -1.25
CA LYS A 9 5.62 -4.45 -0.77
C LYS A 9 6.93 -5.14 -1.15
N GLU A 10 6.98 -6.47 -1.12
CA GLU A 10 8.13 -7.23 -1.61
C GLU A 10 8.39 -6.98 -3.10
N LEU A 11 7.34 -7.00 -3.93
CA LEU A 11 7.45 -6.67 -5.35
C LEU A 11 7.91 -5.23 -5.54
N LEU A 12 7.31 -4.26 -4.88
CA LEU A 12 7.74 -2.86 -4.94
C LEU A 12 9.21 -2.70 -4.58
N LYS A 13 9.68 -3.36 -3.52
CA LYS A 13 11.08 -3.36 -3.10
C LYS A 13 12.01 -3.97 -4.13
N GLN A 14 11.63 -5.10 -4.76
CA GLN A 14 12.41 -5.74 -5.84
C GLN A 14 12.61 -4.80 -7.03
N PHE A 15 11.63 -3.96 -7.33
CA PHE A 15 11.71 -2.97 -8.40
C PHE A 15 12.27 -1.61 -7.95
N GLY A 16 12.81 -1.52 -6.73
CA GLY A 16 13.54 -0.35 -6.23
C GLY A 16 12.69 0.76 -5.64
N ALA A 17 11.40 0.51 -5.38
CA ALA A 17 10.57 1.47 -4.64
C ALA A 17 10.97 1.50 -3.16
N PRO A 18 10.97 2.67 -2.52
CA PRO A 18 11.12 2.78 -1.08
C PRO A 18 9.84 2.26 -0.40
N VAL A 19 10.01 1.28 0.47
CA VAL A 19 8.93 0.73 1.31
C VAL A 19 9.42 0.61 2.74
N SER A 20 8.53 0.76 3.71
CA SER A 20 8.85 0.53 5.12
C SER A 20 9.28 -0.91 5.35
N ASN A 21 10.19 -1.12 6.30
CA ASN A 21 10.58 -2.47 6.69
C ASN A 21 9.45 -3.17 7.43
N GLY A 22 9.27 -4.44 7.14
CA GLY A 22 8.23 -5.23 7.78
C GLY A 22 8.47 -6.71 7.62
N VAL A 23 7.76 -7.49 8.44
CA VAL A 23 7.84 -8.94 8.48
C VAL A 23 6.45 -9.56 8.48
N VAL A 24 6.26 -10.63 7.73
CA VAL A 24 5.01 -11.40 7.73
C VAL A 24 5.07 -12.48 8.80
N ILE A 25 3.95 -12.67 9.51
CA ILE A 25 3.78 -13.66 10.60
C ILE A 25 2.67 -14.63 10.19
N PHE A 26 3.00 -15.90 10.12
CA PHE A 26 2.05 -16.99 9.88
C PHE A 26 1.66 -17.71 11.17
N SER A 27 2.54 -17.71 12.18
CA SER A 27 2.29 -18.24 13.52
C SER A 27 2.75 -17.23 14.57
N LEU A 28 2.08 -17.19 15.72
CA LEU A 28 2.45 -16.30 16.83
C LEU A 28 3.86 -16.58 17.39
N ASP A 29 4.33 -17.81 17.29
CA ASP A 29 5.66 -18.24 17.76
C ASP A 29 6.80 -17.57 16.96
N GLU A 30 6.53 -17.12 15.71
CA GLU A 30 7.51 -16.46 14.87
C GLU A 30 7.78 -14.99 15.26
N ILE A 31 6.92 -14.39 16.10
CA ILE A 31 6.95 -12.95 16.38
C ILE A 31 8.31 -12.54 16.92
N LYS A 32 8.80 -13.16 17.98
CA LYS A 32 10.06 -12.78 18.67
C LYS A 32 11.25 -12.79 17.73
N GLU A 33 11.39 -13.82 16.92
CA GLU A 33 12.48 -13.94 15.97
C GLU A 33 12.38 -12.87 14.86
N LYS A 34 11.19 -12.74 14.28
CA LYS A 34 11.01 -11.89 13.10
C LYS A 34 11.08 -10.39 13.43
N ILE A 35 10.55 -9.95 14.57
CA ILE A 35 10.62 -8.54 14.96
C ILE A 35 12.04 -8.08 15.33
N SER A 36 12.95 -8.99 15.68
CA SER A 36 14.36 -8.64 15.92
C SER A 36 15.04 -8.00 14.70
N LYS A 37 14.48 -8.19 13.51
CA LYS A 37 14.94 -7.57 12.24
C LYS A 37 14.46 -6.14 12.06
N LEU A 38 13.50 -5.68 12.88
CA LEU A 38 12.94 -4.32 12.82
C LEU A 38 13.69 -3.42 13.80
N LYS A 39 13.92 -2.18 13.42
CA LYS A 39 14.72 -1.22 14.20
C LYS A 39 13.88 -0.17 14.93
N SER A 40 12.63 0.03 14.51
CA SER A 40 11.75 1.03 15.12
C SER A 40 11.25 0.58 16.49
N LYS A 41 11.09 1.54 17.41
CA LYS A 41 10.45 1.31 18.72
C LYS A 41 8.94 1.17 18.60
N GLU A 42 8.34 1.83 17.63
CA GLU A 42 6.91 1.75 17.35
C GLU A 42 6.67 0.91 16.10
N LEU A 43 5.69 0.02 16.17
CA LEU A 43 5.35 -0.91 15.10
C LEU A 43 3.87 -0.76 14.72
N VAL A 44 3.52 -1.16 13.51
CA VAL A 44 2.12 -1.27 13.08
C VAL A 44 1.81 -2.73 12.79
N LEU A 45 0.85 -3.27 13.52
CA LEU A 45 0.32 -4.62 13.31
C LEU A 45 -0.84 -4.56 12.33
N LYS A 46 -0.78 -5.32 11.26
CA LYS A 46 -1.75 -5.29 10.15
C LYS A 46 -2.25 -6.69 9.82
N ALA A 47 -3.56 -6.91 9.91
CA ALA A 47 -4.21 -8.10 9.39
C ALA A 47 -3.99 -8.20 7.88
N GLN A 48 -3.73 -9.40 7.38
CA GLN A 48 -3.56 -9.67 5.96
C GLN A 48 -4.77 -10.45 5.44
N ILE A 49 -5.70 -9.72 4.83
CA ILE A 49 -6.86 -10.25 4.10
C ILE A 49 -6.92 -9.58 2.72
N HIS A 50 -7.56 -10.24 1.76
CA HIS A 50 -7.77 -9.68 0.41
C HIS A 50 -8.97 -8.72 0.41
N ALA A 51 -8.85 -7.62 1.17
CA ALA A 51 -9.84 -6.55 1.21
C ALA A 51 -9.23 -5.24 1.72
N GLY A 52 -9.75 -4.13 1.24
CA GLY A 52 -9.51 -2.78 1.77
C GLY A 52 -10.35 -2.52 3.03
N GLY A 53 -10.17 -1.32 3.62
CA GLY A 53 -10.93 -0.90 4.79
C GLY A 53 -10.55 -1.58 6.12
N ARG A 54 -9.46 -2.34 6.16
CA ARG A 54 -8.99 -3.09 7.34
C ARG A 54 -8.81 -2.21 8.57
N GLY A 55 -8.35 -0.97 8.40
CA GLY A 55 -8.16 -0.03 9.51
C GLY A 55 -9.47 0.25 10.25
N LYS A 56 -10.54 0.55 9.51
CA LYS A 56 -11.88 0.80 10.08
C LYS A 56 -12.48 -0.46 10.74
N ALA A 57 -12.14 -1.65 10.25
CA ALA A 57 -12.57 -2.93 10.79
C ALA A 57 -11.71 -3.41 12.00
N GLY A 58 -10.75 -2.61 12.47
CA GLY A 58 -9.85 -2.96 13.56
C GLY A 58 -8.75 -3.95 13.19
N GLY A 59 -8.43 -4.07 11.89
CA GLY A 59 -7.37 -4.91 11.37
C GLY A 59 -6.02 -4.19 11.23
N VAL A 60 -5.89 -2.96 11.73
CA VAL A 60 -4.63 -2.21 11.78
C VAL A 60 -4.50 -1.60 13.17
N LYS A 61 -3.35 -1.80 13.82
CA LYS A 61 -3.09 -1.33 15.18
C LYS A 61 -1.68 -0.79 15.34
N LEU A 62 -1.56 0.44 15.86
CA LEU A 62 -0.29 0.99 16.28
C LEU A 62 0.14 0.36 17.61
N ILE A 63 1.35 -0.16 17.66
CA ILE A 63 1.98 -0.79 18.81
C ILE A 63 3.09 0.14 19.30
N LYS A 64 2.83 0.82 20.41
CA LYS A 64 3.79 1.76 21.02
C LYS A 64 4.77 1.07 21.96
N LYS A 65 4.38 -0.06 22.52
CA LYS A 65 5.22 -0.86 23.43
C LYS A 65 5.31 -2.28 22.88
N ILE A 66 6.50 -2.77 22.70
CA ILE A 66 6.76 -4.09 22.12
C ILE A 66 6.11 -5.22 22.94
N GLU A 67 5.98 -5.01 24.26
CA GLU A 67 5.35 -5.95 25.18
C GLU A 67 3.86 -6.19 24.84
N ASP A 68 3.18 -5.21 24.22
CA ASP A 68 1.77 -5.32 23.85
C ASP A 68 1.57 -6.12 22.54
N LEU A 69 2.62 -6.27 21.75
CA LEU A 69 2.54 -6.82 20.40
C LEU A 69 1.96 -8.24 20.35
N GLU A 70 2.47 -9.15 21.21
CA GLU A 70 2.01 -10.54 21.23
C GLU A 70 0.53 -10.65 21.62
N ASN A 71 0.10 -9.86 22.59
CA ASN A 71 -1.31 -9.84 23.01
C ASN A 71 -2.23 -9.32 21.89
N GLU A 72 -1.83 -8.26 21.22
CA GLU A 72 -2.61 -7.69 20.12
C GLU A 72 -2.60 -8.60 18.89
N ALA A 73 -1.48 -9.26 18.60
CA ALA A 73 -1.37 -10.26 17.54
C ALA A 73 -2.28 -11.47 17.81
N LYS A 74 -2.31 -11.95 19.06
CA LYS A 74 -3.19 -13.05 19.49
C LYS A 74 -4.68 -12.70 19.33
N LYS A 75 -5.07 -11.45 19.63
CA LYS A 75 -6.45 -10.97 19.44
C LYS A 75 -6.83 -10.81 17.97
N MET A 76 -5.85 -10.58 17.09
CA MET A 76 -6.08 -10.32 15.67
C MET A 76 -6.01 -11.58 14.82
N MET A 77 -5.12 -12.52 15.14
CA MET A 77 -5.00 -13.80 14.44
C MET A 77 -6.27 -14.64 14.64
N GLY A 78 -6.81 -15.18 13.57
CA GLY A 78 -8.07 -15.95 13.58
C GLY A 78 -9.35 -15.08 13.63
N LYS A 79 -9.26 -13.77 13.87
CA LYS A 79 -10.41 -12.88 13.86
C LYS A 79 -11.02 -12.79 12.47
N VAL A 80 -12.36 -12.80 12.39
CA VAL A 80 -13.07 -12.47 11.15
C VAL A 80 -13.24 -10.95 11.05
N LEU A 81 -12.70 -10.35 10.00
CA LEU A 81 -12.84 -8.93 9.71
C LEU A 81 -13.92 -8.73 8.65
N VAL A 82 -14.89 -7.87 8.98
CA VAL A 82 -15.94 -7.42 8.06
C VAL A 82 -15.58 -6.01 7.59
N THR A 83 -15.43 -5.84 6.28
CA THR A 83 -15.20 -4.55 5.62
C THR A 83 -16.23 -4.35 4.52
N HIS A 84 -16.29 -3.17 3.93
CA HIS A 84 -17.18 -2.90 2.80
C HIS A 84 -16.87 -3.77 1.55
N GLN A 85 -15.69 -4.40 1.50
CA GLN A 85 -15.25 -5.25 0.38
C GLN A 85 -15.35 -6.75 0.65
N THR A 86 -15.58 -7.18 1.90
CA THR A 86 -15.60 -8.63 2.25
C THR A 86 -17.00 -9.24 2.19
N GLY A 87 -18.04 -8.43 2.17
CA GLY A 87 -19.39 -8.90 2.46
C GLY A 87 -19.61 -9.12 3.97
N PRO A 88 -20.84 -9.45 4.39
CA PRO A 88 -21.22 -9.58 5.79
C PRO A 88 -20.55 -10.79 6.50
N GLU A 89 -20.19 -11.84 5.76
CA GLU A 89 -19.48 -13.00 6.28
C GLU A 89 -18.03 -12.68 6.68
N GLY A 90 -17.47 -11.60 6.15
CA GLY A 90 -16.11 -11.17 6.45
C GLY A 90 -15.02 -12.11 5.89
N LYS A 91 -13.79 -11.87 6.33
CA LYS A 91 -12.62 -12.72 6.03
C LYS A 91 -11.80 -12.99 7.27
N GLU A 92 -11.48 -14.27 7.49
CA GLU A 92 -10.61 -14.70 8.59
C GLU A 92 -9.17 -14.22 8.38
N VAL A 93 -8.57 -13.72 9.45
CA VAL A 93 -7.16 -13.27 9.47
C VAL A 93 -6.26 -14.48 9.72
N LYS A 94 -5.64 -15.00 8.66
CA LYS A 94 -4.76 -16.18 8.71
C LYS A 94 -3.27 -15.80 8.79
N ARG A 95 -2.93 -14.53 8.69
CA ARG A 95 -1.56 -14.00 8.77
C ARG A 95 -1.57 -12.54 9.13
N LEU A 96 -0.48 -12.10 9.74
CA LEU A 96 -0.26 -10.72 10.14
C LEU A 96 0.96 -10.15 9.43
N TYR A 97 1.00 -8.85 9.25
CA TYR A 97 2.17 -8.11 8.82
C TYR A 97 2.53 -7.08 9.88
N ILE A 98 3.77 -7.12 10.35
CA ILE A 98 4.30 -6.19 11.35
C ILE A 98 5.30 -5.30 10.63
N GLU A 99 5.10 -4.01 10.70
CA GLU A 99 5.85 -3.00 9.96
C GLU A 99 6.35 -1.92 10.91
N GLU A 100 7.52 -1.34 10.60
CA GLU A 100 8.02 -0.16 11.30
C GLU A 100 7.04 1.00 11.12
N ALA A 101 6.63 1.63 12.22
CA ALA A 101 5.76 2.79 12.18
C ALA A 101 6.48 3.99 11.56
N SER A 102 5.74 4.79 10.84
CA SER A 102 6.21 6.05 10.26
C SER A 102 5.37 7.19 10.83
N GLU A 103 5.99 8.34 11.07
CA GLU A 103 5.25 9.56 11.33
C GLU A 103 4.57 10.03 10.04
N ILE A 104 3.24 9.95 10.03
CA ILE A 104 2.43 10.29 8.86
C ILE A 104 2.10 11.78 8.91
N LEU A 105 2.74 12.57 8.06
CA LEU A 105 2.42 13.99 7.90
C LEU A 105 1.24 14.19 6.95
N LYS A 106 1.19 13.40 5.87
CA LYS A 106 0.12 13.46 4.88
C LYS A 106 0.02 12.15 4.11
N GLU A 107 -1.20 11.72 3.83
CA GLU A 107 -1.48 10.59 2.98
C GLU A 107 -1.94 11.04 1.59
N PHE A 108 -1.49 10.33 0.57
CA PHE A 108 -1.87 10.53 -0.82
C PHE A 108 -2.40 9.23 -1.41
N TYR A 109 -3.19 9.34 -2.45
CA TYR A 109 -3.60 8.19 -3.23
C TYR A 109 -2.82 8.13 -4.56
N LEU A 110 -2.28 6.97 -4.87
CA LEU A 110 -1.67 6.65 -6.16
C LEU A 110 -1.96 5.20 -6.52
N SER A 111 -2.56 5.00 -7.67
CA SER A 111 -2.74 3.68 -8.26
C SER A 111 -2.35 3.67 -9.73
N CYS A 112 -2.09 2.48 -10.28
CA CYS A 112 -1.93 2.31 -11.71
C CYS A 112 -2.67 1.05 -12.18
N LEU A 113 -3.18 1.10 -13.39
CA LEU A 113 -3.95 0.03 -14.00
C LEU A 113 -3.81 0.07 -15.54
N ILE A 114 -4.14 -1.03 -16.19
CA ILE A 114 -4.24 -1.08 -17.64
C ILE A 114 -5.58 -0.45 -18.08
N ASP A 115 -5.48 0.68 -18.75
CA ASP A 115 -6.62 1.29 -19.44
C ASP A 115 -6.84 0.60 -20.79
N ARG A 116 -7.84 -0.29 -20.81
CA ARG A 116 -8.12 -1.12 -21.99
C ARG A 116 -8.69 -0.32 -23.16
N GLU A 117 -9.36 0.80 -22.90
CA GLU A 117 -9.92 1.67 -23.92
C GLU A 117 -8.82 2.33 -24.78
N THR A 118 -7.77 2.78 -24.10
CA THR A 118 -6.65 3.47 -24.76
C THR A 118 -5.41 2.61 -24.97
N SER A 119 -5.41 1.35 -24.47
CA SER A 119 -4.27 0.43 -24.49
C SER A 119 -3.01 1.03 -23.84
N LYS A 120 -3.20 1.81 -22.75
CA LYS A 120 -2.14 2.50 -22.02
C LYS A 120 -2.15 2.09 -20.54
N ILE A 121 -1.11 2.43 -19.81
CA ILE A 121 -1.10 2.38 -18.35
C ILE A 121 -1.64 3.72 -17.83
N ALA A 122 -2.73 3.68 -17.07
CA ALA A 122 -3.30 4.85 -16.40
C ALA A 122 -2.81 4.93 -14.96
N PHE A 123 -2.21 6.06 -14.57
CA PHE A 123 -1.94 6.42 -13.20
C PHE A 123 -3.05 7.32 -12.69
N ILE A 124 -3.64 6.94 -11.55
CA ILE A 124 -4.66 7.74 -10.86
C ILE A 124 -4.04 8.30 -9.59
N SER A 125 -4.00 9.62 -9.48
CA SER A 125 -3.37 10.37 -8.41
C SER A 125 -4.39 11.24 -7.70
N SER A 126 -4.37 11.31 -6.36
CA SER A 126 -5.19 12.23 -5.57
C SER A 126 -4.47 12.71 -4.32
N THR A 127 -4.74 13.95 -3.92
CA THR A 127 -4.30 14.50 -2.62
C THR A 127 -5.08 13.95 -1.44
N GLU A 128 -6.16 13.24 -1.70
CA GLU A 128 -7.02 12.59 -0.70
C GLU A 128 -6.58 11.13 -0.51
N GLY A 129 -5.69 10.89 0.44
CA GLY A 129 -5.25 9.55 0.83
C GLY A 129 -6.00 9.04 2.07
N GLY A 130 -5.90 7.74 2.36
CA GLY A 130 -6.50 7.13 3.54
C GLY A 130 -8.05 7.09 3.55
N VAL A 131 -8.68 7.45 2.45
CA VAL A 131 -10.15 7.50 2.29
C VAL A 131 -10.61 6.60 1.15
N ASP A 132 -11.94 6.47 1.03
CA ASP A 132 -12.56 5.77 -0.09
C ASP A 132 -12.43 6.63 -1.36
N ILE A 133 -11.61 6.18 -2.31
CA ILE A 133 -11.29 6.94 -3.51
C ILE A 133 -12.47 6.99 -4.49
N GLU A 134 -13.33 5.99 -4.49
CA GLU A 134 -14.55 5.95 -5.31
C GLU A 134 -15.51 7.06 -4.88
N ARG A 135 -15.61 7.31 -3.57
CA ARG A 135 -16.36 8.44 -3.03
C ARG A 135 -15.75 9.77 -3.45
N VAL A 136 -14.44 9.92 -3.37
CA VAL A 136 -13.75 11.14 -3.84
C VAL A 136 -14.01 11.35 -5.33
N ALA A 137 -13.99 10.28 -6.13
CA ALA A 137 -14.27 10.36 -7.56
C ALA A 137 -15.69 10.84 -7.88
N SER A 138 -16.67 10.46 -7.07
CA SER A 138 -18.07 10.86 -7.25
C SER A 138 -18.36 12.27 -6.71
N GLU A 139 -17.86 12.60 -5.51
CA GLU A 139 -18.17 13.86 -4.81
C GLU A 139 -17.28 15.03 -5.24
N THR A 140 -16.00 14.76 -5.52
CA THR A 140 -15.00 15.80 -5.83
C THR A 140 -14.03 15.35 -6.93
N PRO A 141 -14.52 15.11 -8.17
CA PRO A 141 -13.69 14.58 -9.27
C PRO A 141 -12.48 15.45 -9.62
N SER A 142 -12.54 16.76 -9.34
CA SER A 142 -11.42 17.69 -9.53
C SER A 142 -10.19 17.39 -8.66
N LYS A 143 -10.33 16.59 -7.61
CA LYS A 143 -9.23 16.12 -6.75
C LYS A 143 -8.54 14.87 -7.29
N ILE A 144 -9.02 14.32 -8.40
CA ILE A 144 -8.44 13.14 -9.04
C ILE A 144 -7.80 13.55 -10.37
N LYS A 145 -6.57 13.13 -10.55
CA LYS A 145 -5.86 13.27 -11.81
C LYS A 145 -5.56 11.90 -12.41
N THR A 146 -5.94 11.69 -13.66
CA THR A 146 -5.58 10.50 -14.44
C THR A 146 -4.54 10.88 -15.48
N THR A 147 -3.37 10.25 -15.42
CA THR A 147 -2.30 10.41 -16.42
C THR A 147 -2.06 9.08 -17.13
N ARG A 148 -2.15 9.08 -18.45
CA ARG A 148 -1.96 7.88 -19.27
C ARG A 148 -0.55 7.86 -19.86
N VAL A 149 0.11 6.71 -19.72
CA VAL A 149 1.49 6.47 -20.16
C VAL A 149 1.50 5.33 -21.18
N GLU A 150 2.23 5.52 -22.28
CA GLU A 150 2.40 4.48 -23.29
C GLU A 150 3.12 3.25 -22.73
N LEU A 151 2.74 2.06 -23.23
CA LEU A 151 3.48 0.83 -22.98
C LEU A 151 4.82 0.86 -23.73
N LYS A 152 5.93 0.86 -23.01
CA LYS A 152 7.30 0.90 -23.55
C LYS A 152 8.31 0.33 -22.57
N ASP A 153 9.32 -0.35 -23.07
CA ASP A 153 10.33 -1.07 -22.27
C ASP A 153 11.06 -0.19 -21.24
N LYS A 154 11.31 1.07 -21.62
CA LYS A 154 12.02 2.02 -20.76
C LYS A 154 11.17 2.62 -19.64
N GLY A 155 9.86 2.33 -19.62
CA GLY A 155 8.92 2.92 -18.68
C GLY A 155 8.65 4.41 -18.92
N PRO A 156 7.97 5.09 -17.96
CA PRO A 156 7.63 6.49 -18.06
C PRO A 156 8.88 7.38 -18.05
N ASN A 157 8.89 8.38 -18.90
CA ASN A 157 9.95 9.38 -18.92
C ASN A 157 9.73 10.46 -17.84
N ASN A 158 10.73 11.35 -17.66
CA ASN A 158 10.67 12.39 -16.63
C ASN A 158 9.47 13.33 -16.78
N LYS A 159 9.03 13.63 -18.01
CA LYS A 159 7.86 14.48 -18.25
C LYS A 159 6.58 13.80 -17.78
N GLU A 160 6.41 12.53 -18.12
CA GLU A 160 5.26 11.71 -17.70
C GLU A 160 5.24 11.54 -16.18
N ILE A 161 6.39 11.26 -15.54
CA ILE A 161 6.52 11.18 -14.09
C ILE A 161 6.12 12.50 -13.42
N ASN A 162 6.66 13.62 -13.90
CA ASN A 162 6.34 14.94 -13.37
C ASN A 162 4.85 15.26 -13.53
N GLU A 163 4.23 14.81 -14.62
CA GLU A 163 2.81 14.98 -14.83
C GLU A 163 1.98 14.18 -13.83
N ILE A 164 2.35 12.90 -13.56
CA ILE A 164 1.67 12.04 -12.57
C ILE A 164 1.70 12.67 -11.18
N ILE A 165 2.86 13.19 -10.76
CA ILE A 165 3.06 13.72 -9.40
C ILE A 165 2.68 15.19 -9.23
N SER A 166 2.34 15.90 -10.29
CA SER A 166 2.10 17.35 -10.26
C SER A 166 1.04 17.78 -9.24
N ILE A 167 0.02 16.96 -9.01
CA ILE A 167 -1.06 17.24 -8.06
C ILE A 167 -0.58 17.27 -6.60
N PHE A 168 0.51 16.56 -6.27
CA PHE A 168 0.97 16.39 -4.89
C PHE A 168 1.79 17.57 -4.35
N LYS A 169 2.28 18.44 -5.22
CA LYS A 169 3.13 19.61 -4.88
C LYS A 169 4.38 19.22 -4.08
N PHE A 170 5.03 18.13 -4.47
CA PHE A 170 6.24 17.61 -3.81
C PHE A 170 7.44 18.56 -3.94
N ASN A 171 8.28 18.58 -2.90
CA ASN A 171 9.62 19.14 -3.00
C ASN A 171 10.54 18.22 -3.83
N ASP A 172 11.77 18.67 -4.12
CA ASP A 172 12.66 17.94 -5.03
C ASP A 172 13.07 16.56 -4.50
N HIS A 173 13.30 16.42 -3.20
CA HIS A 173 13.59 15.12 -2.59
C HIS A 173 12.38 14.17 -2.73
N GLN A 174 11.18 14.63 -2.43
CA GLN A 174 9.94 13.85 -2.58
C GLN A 174 9.68 13.45 -4.03
N LYS A 175 9.99 14.32 -5.01
CA LYS A 175 9.90 13.97 -6.45
C LYS A 175 10.80 12.80 -6.82
N ILE A 176 12.05 12.78 -6.30
CA ILE A 176 12.99 11.66 -6.54
C ILE A 176 12.44 10.35 -5.98
N VAL A 177 11.90 10.38 -4.76
CA VAL A 177 11.29 9.21 -4.11
C VAL A 177 10.07 8.73 -4.88
N ALA A 178 9.18 9.66 -5.27
CA ALA A 178 7.97 9.35 -6.04
C ALA A 178 8.30 8.78 -7.42
N ALA A 179 9.35 9.28 -8.09
CA ALA A 179 9.79 8.76 -9.38
C ALA A 179 10.20 7.28 -9.29
N LYS A 180 10.91 6.88 -8.23
CA LYS A 180 11.26 5.48 -7.98
C LYS A 180 10.01 4.61 -7.79
N LEU A 181 9.02 5.09 -7.03
CA LEU A 181 7.77 4.40 -6.81
C LEU A 181 6.99 4.21 -8.11
N ILE A 182 6.84 5.27 -8.91
CA ILE A 182 6.14 5.23 -10.21
C ILE A 182 6.83 4.25 -11.17
N ALA A 183 8.16 4.30 -11.26
CA ALA A 183 8.91 3.37 -12.09
C ALA A 183 8.72 1.92 -11.65
N ALA A 184 8.72 1.64 -10.35
CA ALA A 184 8.47 0.31 -9.81
C ALA A 184 7.04 -0.17 -10.10
N MET A 185 6.02 0.66 -9.87
CA MET A 185 4.63 0.33 -10.18
C MET A 185 4.44 0.02 -11.67
N TYR A 186 5.03 0.84 -12.54
CA TYR A 186 5.00 0.60 -13.98
C TYR A 186 5.60 -0.77 -14.35
N LYS A 187 6.81 -1.07 -13.83
CA LYS A 187 7.49 -2.34 -14.09
C LYS A 187 6.72 -3.55 -13.57
N ILE A 188 6.06 -3.43 -12.44
CA ILE A 188 5.22 -4.52 -11.91
C ILE A 188 4.09 -4.85 -12.87
N ILE A 189 3.40 -3.85 -13.42
CA ILE A 189 2.38 -4.08 -14.45
C ILE A 189 3.02 -4.67 -15.71
N PHE A 190 4.10 -4.08 -16.21
CA PHE A 190 4.71 -4.42 -17.48
C PHE A 190 5.35 -5.84 -17.48
N GLU A 191 6.05 -6.19 -16.39
CA GLU A 191 6.83 -7.44 -16.31
C GLU A 191 6.10 -8.58 -15.59
N LYS A 192 5.10 -8.28 -14.77
CA LYS A 192 4.39 -9.27 -13.94
C LYS A 192 2.91 -9.42 -14.30
N ASP A 193 2.40 -8.61 -15.24
CA ASP A 193 1.00 -8.59 -15.65
C ASP A 193 0.06 -8.43 -14.41
N ALA A 194 0.37 -7.48 -13.53
CA ALA A 194 -0.22 -7.33 -12.21
C ALA A 194 -1.07 -6.05 -12.08
#